data_4f292c2ef8f5e31386b4a5283f34bff0
#
_entry.id   4f292c2ef8f5e31386b4a5283f34bff0
#
_cell.length_a   1.000
_cell.length_b   1.000
_cell.length_c   1.000
_cell.angle_alpha   90.00
_cell.angle_beta   90.00
_cell.angle_gamma   90.00
#
_symmetry.space_group_name_H-M   'P 1'
#
loop_
_entity.id
_entity.type
_entity.pdbx_description
1 polymer ?
#
loop_
_entity_poly.entity_id
_entity_poly.type
_entity_poly.pdbx_seq_one_letter_code
_entity_poly.pdbx_strand_id
1 'polypeptide(L)'
;MKTDALESLQTSLPLWEHPPGRLGEGPEHCPELTVHLADHPNGCGVIVCPGGGYRTLASDHEGLQVAQWLNGFGVHAFVLRYRLGPGYHSSISCQDGQRAVRMVRHHAIEWGLDPARLGMLGFSAGGHLALATALANDPLANESAKCVTPDVIDALDCRPNFLVPVYAVSNGARRGRKADEYRPMDTLVTAGSPPTFIVHNHQDSVVPANQATLLYDALLQADIPAELHIFNFGDHGLGLNRGSDVAGVSSSIWGDLLIAWMRRHGFFLDQSRHGKRCAVQGQVLVDGEPVGLGWLTLVPERGDSPLARVRLNAAGGGRFHLDQTQGPVPGPHRLILHKVSRASDRDVSGSYSMERALMFERSVEVVSGEPLDWNLKRSDGVAI
;
A
#
# COMPACT_ATOMS: atom_id res chain seq x y z
N MET A 1 -34.94 -3.45 22.31
CA MET A 1 -34.01 -3.06 23.37
C MET A 1 -32.63 -3.58 23.04
N LYS A 2 -31.65 -2.71 23.04
CA LYS A 2 -30.19 -2.91 22.74
C LYS A 2 -29.82 -2.90 21.26
N THR A 3 -29.88 -1.71 20.68
CA THR A 3 -29.15 -1.32 19.47
C THR A 3 -28.21 -0.14 19.77
N ASP A 4 -27.69 -0.04 21.00
CA ASP A 4 -26.88 1.09 21.48
C ASP A 4 -25.53 0.62 21.99
N ALA A 5 -24.68 0.05 21.12
CA ALA A 5 -23.32 -0.30 21.54
C ALA A 5 -22.32 -0.44 20.38
N LEU A 6 -22.38 0.36 19.33
CA LEU A 6 -21.32 0.44 18.31
C LEU A 6 -21.27 1.84 17.66
N GLU A 7 -21.50 2.90 18.41
CA GLU A 7 -20.87 4.18 18.07
C GLU A 7 -19.41 4.09 18.56
N SER A 8 -18.53 3.52 17.75
CA SER A 8 -17.09 3.74 17.88
C SER A 8 -16.87 5.25 17.91
N LEU A 9 -16.27 5.76 18.98
CA LEU A 9 -15.93 7.16 19.16
C LEU A 9 -15.12 7.65 17.93
N GLN A 10 -15.81 8.14 16.91
CA GLN A 10 -15.18 8.85 15.81
C GLN A 10 -14.75 10.20 16.36
N THR A 11 -13.46 10.30 16.69
CA THR A 11 -12.89 11.56 17.16
C THR A 11 -12.41 12.34 15.94
N SER A 12 -12.96 13.54 15.74
CA SER A 12 -12.46 14.48 14.75
C SER A 12 -11.42 15.38 15.39
N LEU A 13 -10.23 15.45 14.81
CA LEU A 13 -9.12 16.27 15.28
C LEU A 13 -8.83 17.39 14.27
N PRO A 14 -9.04 18.66 14.62
CA PRO A 14 -8.64 19.78 13.78
C PRO A 14 -7.11 19.78 13.60
N LEU A 15 -6.63 20.02 12.38
CA LEU A 15 -5.19 20.04 12.09
C LEU A 15 -4.46 21.22 12.75
N TRP A 16 -5.16 22.31 12.95
CA TRP A 16 -4.71 23.52 13.68
C TRP A 16 -5.86 24.12 14.45
N GLU A 17 -5.55 24.80 15.51
CA GLU A 17 -6.50 25.70 16.18
C GLU A 17 -6.88 26.85 15.25
N HIS A 18 -5.88 27.41 14.57
CA HIS A 18 -6.04 28.49 13.58
C HIS A 18 -5.33 28.11 12.28
N PRO A 19 -6.04 27.53 11.27
CA PRO A 19 -5.43 27.12 10.02
C PRO A 19 -4.79 28.29 9.28
N PRO A 20 -3.53 28.17 8.82
CA PRO A 20 -2.85 29.22 8.07
C PRO A 20 -3.59 29.54 6.76
N GLY A 21 -3.76 30.84 6.46
CA GLY A 21 -4.47 31.30 5.25
C GLY A 21 -5.97 31.01 5.22
N ARG A 22 -6.59 30.80 6.36
CA ARG A 22 -8.01 30.55 6.50
C ARG A 22 -8.85 31.77 6.05
N LEU A 23 -9.92 31.53 5.27
CA LEU A 23 -10.75 32.58 4.67
C LEU A 23 -12.05 32.89 5.44
N GLY A 24 -12.39 32.09 6.44
CA GLY A 24 -13.63 32.21 7.22
C GLY A 24 -13.64 31.31 8.45
N GLU A 25 -14.78 31.26 9.15
CA GLU A 25 -14.96 30.50 10.39
C GLU A 25 -15.70 29.16 10.19
N GLY A 26 -16.23 28.90 8.99
CA GLY A 26 -16.97 27.68 8.69
C GLY A 26 -16.11 26.41 8.66
N PRO A 27 -16.73 25.23 8.74
CA PRO A 27 -16.03 23.94 8.74
C PRO A 27 -15.22 23.70 7.47
N GLU A 28 -15.57 24.32 6.34
CA GLU A 28 -14.85 24.25 5.08
C GLU A 28 -13.47 24.94 5.13
N HIS A 29 -13.23 25.76 6.14
CA HIS A 29 -11.98 26.46 6.39
C HIS A 29 -11.11 25.77 7.45
N CYS A 30 -11.63 24.73 8.10
CA CYS A 30 -11.02 24.04 9.23
C CYS A 30 -10.70 22.58 8.83
N PRO A 31 -9.53 22.30 8.24
CA PRO A 31 -9.16 20.94 7.88
C PRO A 31 -8.99 20.07 9.14
N GLU A 32 -9.40 18.80 9.05
CA GLU A 32 -9.39 17.88 10.18
C GLU A 32 -9.13 16.43 9.78
N LEU A 33 -8.74 15.62 10.74
CA LEU A 33 -8.67 14.17 10.65
C LEU A 33 -9.82 13.53 11.42
N THR A 34 -10.59 12.66 10.76
CA THR A 34 -11.44 11.72 11.45
C THR A 34 -10.65 10.47 11.77
N VAL A 35 -10.51 10.17 13.06
CA VAL A 35 -9.66 9.09 13.57
C VAL A 35 -10.45 7.79 13.65
N HIS A 36 -9.97 6.75 13.02
CA HIS A 36 -10.52 5.38 13.03
C HIS A 36 -9.44 4.43 13.56
N LEU A 37 -9.43 4.18 14.84
CA LEU A 37 -8.47 3.25 15.45
C LEU A 37 -8.96 1.80 15.26
N ALA A 38 -8.06 0.92 14.91
CA ALA A 38 -8.34 -0.51 14.83
C ALA A 38 -8.40 -1.13 16.23
N ASP A 39 -9.32 -2.05 16.47
CA ASP A 39 -9.47 -2.74 17.75
C ASP A 39 -8.23 -3.59 18.10
N HIS A 40 -7.58 -4.15 17.08
CA HIS A 40 -6.37 -4.95 17.19
C HIS A 40 -5.27 -4.36 16.30
N PRO A 41 -4.60 -3.27 16.74
CA PRO A 41 -3.65 -2.55 15.90
C PRO A 41 -2.40 -3.37 15.62
N ASN A 42 -1.89 -3.28 14.40
CA ASN A 42 -0.65 -3.90 13.95
C ASN A 42 0.54 -2.91 13.91
N GLY A 43 0.34 -1.68 14.38
CA GLY A 43 1.32 -0.61 14.40
C GLY A 43 1.43 0.18 13.08
N CYS A 44 0.65 -0.16 12.05
CA CYS A 44 0.58 0.61 10.81
C CYS A 44 -0.56 1.63 10.83
N GLY A 45 -0.37 2.78 10.21
CA GLY A 45 -1.38 3.79 10.01
C GLY A 45 -1.47 4.25 8.56
N VAL A 46 -2.66 4.63 8.11
CA VAL A 46 -2.90 5.17 6.77
C VAL A 46 -3.78 6.41 6.84
N ILE A 47 -3.28 7.51 6.29
CA ILE A 47 -4.09 8.70 6.04
C ILE A 47 -4.84 8.48 4.73
N VAL A 48 -6.16 8.55 4.76
CA VAL A 48 -7.04 8.37 3.62
C VAL A 48 -7.50 9.71 3.09
N CYS A 49 -7.23 10.00 1.83
CA CYS A 49 -7.58 11.23 1.14
C CYS A 49 -8.68 10.96 0.11
N PRO A 50 -9.95 11.27 0.40
CA PRO A 50 -11.04 11.10 -0.56
C PRO A 50 -10.84 11.96 -1.80
N GLY A 51 -11.35 11.52 -2.96
CA GLY A 51 -11.40 12.28 -4.19
C GLY A 51 -12.52 13.30 -4.20
N GLY A 52 -12.76 13.92 -5.36
CA GLY A 52 -13.80 14.92 -5.57
C GLY A 52 -13.32 16.15 -6.34
N GLY A 53 -12.21 16.03 -7.09
CA GLY A 53 -11.72 17.05 -8.02
C GLY A 53 -11.28 18.35 -7.38
N TYR A 54 -10.89 18.35 -6.12
CA TYR A 54 -10.65 19.52 -5.27
C TYR A 54 -11.86 20.45 -5.12
N ARG A 55 -13.08 19.93 -5.30
CA ARG A 55 -14.33 20.70 -5.16
C ARG A 55 -15.27 20.10 -4.12
N THR A 56 -15.23 18.80 -3.95
CA THR A 56 -16.01 18.02 -2.99
C THR A 56 -15.12 16.94 -2.38
N LEU A 57 -15.65 16.18 -1.43
CA LEU A 57 -15.02 15.01 -0.86
C LEU A 57 -15.97 13.81 -0.92
N ALA A 58 -15.53 12.73 -1.53
CA ALA A 58 -16.23 11.44 -1.56
C ALA A 58 -16.03 10.69 -0.23
N SER A 59 -16.40 11.31 0.89
CA SER A 59 -16.04 10.91 2.26
C SER A 59 -16.63 9.56 2.69
N ASP A 60 -17.65 9.05 2.01
CA ASP A 60 -18.24 7.75 2.31
C ASP A 60 -17.41 6.62 1.68
N HIS A 61 -17.51 6.39 0.36
CA HIS A 61 -16.92 5.22 -0.31
C HIS A 61 -15.40 5.33 -0.56
N GLU A 62 -14.83 6.54 -0.57
CA GLU A 62 -13.39 6.79 -0.64
C GLU A 62 -12.80 7.26 0.71
N GLY A 63 -13.60 7.32 1.76
CA GLY A 63 -13.21 7.72 3.11
C GLY A 63 -13.57 6.67 4.15
N LEU A 64 -14.78 6.74 4.70
CA LEU A 64 -15.26 5.90 5.81
C LEU A 64 -15.15 4.40 5.50
N GLN A 65 -15.63 3.96 4.32
CA GLN A 65 -15.60 2.54 3.95
C GLN A 65 -14.17 2.02 3.84
N VAL A 66 -13.24 2.85 3.34
CA VAL A 66 -11.80 2.52 3.26
C VAL A 66 -11.19 2.43 4.66
N ALA A 67 -11.53 3.36 5.55
CA ALA A 67 -11.05 3.35 6.93
C ALA A 67 -11.52 2.08 7.68
N GLN A 68 -12.80 1.73 7.56
CA GLN A 68 -13.35 0.51 8.15
C GLN A 68 -12.70 -0.76 7.60
N TRP A 69 -12.44 -0.79 6.30
CA TRP A 69 -11.73 -1.89 5.67
C TRP A 69 -10.30 -2.04 6.19
N LEU A 70 -9.54 -0.95 6.31
CA LEU A 70 -8.17 -0.95 6.87
C LEU A 70 -8.18 -1.41 8.33
N ASN A 71 -9.15 -0.96 9.13
CA ASN A 71 -9.31 -1.38 10.52
C ASN A 71 -9.51 -2.91 10.65
N GLY A 72 -10.19 -3.55 9.68
CA GLY A 72 -10.34 -5.00 9.62
C GLY A 72 -9.02 -5.77 9.50
N PHE A 73 -7.93 -5.11 9.08
CA PHE A 73 -6.57 -5.64 9.03
C PHE A 73 -5.66 -5.12 10.15
N GLY A 74 -6.21 -4.44 11.14
CA GLY A 74 -5.44 -3.88 12.25
C GLY A 74 -4.69 -2.59 11.89
N VAL A 75 -4.97 -1.97 10.75
CA VAL A 75 -4.37 -0.70 10.34
C VAL A 75 -5.22 0.45 10.87
N HIS A 76 -4.61 1.38 11.60
CA HIS A 76 -5.27 2.62 11.94
C HIS A 76 -5.52 3.46 10.69
N ALA A 77 -6.68 4.07 10.58
CA ALA A 77 -7.02 4.92 9.45
C ALA A 77 -7.42 6.32 9.92
N PHE A 78 -7.03 7.31 9.12
CA PHE A 78 -7.24 8.73 9.41
C PHE A 78 -7.81 9.39 8.16
N VAL A 79 -9.12 9.64 8.14
CA VAL A 79 -9.77 10.25 6.97
C VAL A 79 -9.56 11.76 7.00
N LEU A 80 -8.87 12.28 5.98
CA LEU A 80 -8.53 13.69 5.90
C LEU A 80 -9.63 14.49 5.19
N ARG A 81 -10.19 15.44 5.91
CA ARG A 81 -10.99 16.52 5.33
C ARG A 81 -10.08 17.72 5.09
N TYR A 82 -9.62 17.88 3.86
CA TYR A 82 -8.74 18.97 3.43
C TYR A 82 -9.51 20.12 2.80
N ARG A 83 -8.93 21.31 2.80
CA ARG A 83 -9.55 22.52 2.23
C ARG A 83 -9.65 22.43 0.71
N LEU A 84 -10.75 22.97 0.16
CA LEU A 84 -11.17 22.78 -1.22
C LEU A 84 -11.34 24.10 -2.00
N GLY A 85 -11.21 24.01 -3.32
CA GLY A 85 -11.64 25.09 -4.22
C GLY A 85 -13.16 25.32 -4.22
N PRO A 86 -13.61 26.51 -4.69
CA PRO A 86 -12.83 27.58 -5.29
C PRO A 86 -12.06 28.45 -4.29
N GLY A 87 -12.33 28.35 -2.98
CA GLY A 87 -11.69 29.19 -1.97
C GLY A 87 -10.20 28.88 -1.79
N TYR A 88 -9.80 27.64 -1.98
CA TYR A 88 -8.43 27.21 -1.77
C TYR A 88 -7.87 26.48 -3.00
N HIS A 89 -6.66 26.88 -3.40
CA HIS A 89 -5.87 26.17 -4.40
C HIS A 89 -5.31 24.86 -3.82
N SER A 90 -5.02 23.85 -4.66
CA SER A 90 -4.48 22.55 -4.24
C SER A 90 -3.17 22.61 -3.45
N SER A 91 -2.39 23.68 -3.59
CA SER A 91 -1.22 23.93 -2.76
C SER A 91 -1.55 24.13 -1.27
N ILE A 92 -2.73 24.66 -0.97
CA ILE A 92 -3.22 24.79 0.42
C ILE A 92 -3.67 23.41 0.93
N SER A 93 -4.37 22.62 0.10
CA SER A 93 -4.69 21.23 0.44
C SER A 93 -3.43 20.40 0.70
N CYS A 94 -2.33 20.66 -0.03
CA CYS A 94 -1.03 20.02 0.20
C CYS A 94 -0.47 20.33 1.59
N GLN A 95 -0.59 21.57 2.07
CA GLN A 95 -0.21 21.93 3.45
C GLN A 95 -1.06 21.18 4.48
N ASP A 96 -2.37 21.00 4.21
CA ASP A 96 -3.25 20.20 5.06
C ASP A 96 -2.78 18.74 5.10
N GLY A 97 -2.42 18.16 3.95
CA GLY A 97 -1.86 16.80 3.87
C GLY A 97 -0.55 16.64 4.65
N GLN A 98 0.38 17.58 4.51
CA GLN A 98 1.64 17.59 5.24
C GLN A 98 1.43 17.73 6.75
N ARG A 99 0.52 18.59 7.17
CA ARG A 99 0.15 18.74 8.59
C ARG A 99 -0.51 17.49 9.13
N ALA A 100 -1.37 16.83 8.34
CA ALA A 100 -2.00 15.57 8.72
C ALA A 100 -0.97 14.48 9.02
N VAL A 101 0.08 14.34 8.18
CA VAL A 101 1.17 13.39 8.44
C VAL A 101 1.88 13.71 9.75
N ARG A 102 2.22 14.97 10.00
CA ARG A 102 2.85 15.41 11.26
C ARG A 102 1.97 15.17 12.46
N MET A 103 0.67 15.44 12.35
CA MET A 103 -0.31 15.22 13.42
C MET A 103 -0.38 13.74 13.81
N VAL A 104 -0.48 12.84 12.83
CA VAL A 104 -0.50 11.39 13.10
C VAL A 104 0.82 10.94 13.73
N ARG A 105 1.95 11.45 13.30
CA ARG A 105 3.26 11.16 13.92
C ARG A 105 3.36 11.67 15.35
N HIS A 106 2.80 12.84 15.63
CA HIS A 106 2.76 13.39 16.98
C HIS A 106 2.02 12.47 17.96
N HIS A 107 0.90 11.91 17.54
CA HIS A 107 0.07 11.00 18.34
C HIS A 107 0.47 9.52 18.21
N ALA A 108 1.52 9.18 17.47
CA ALA A 108 1.86 7.79 17.14
C ALA A 108 2.01 6.89 18.38
N ILE A 109 2.69 7.37 19.41
CA ILE A 109 2.89 6.61 20.67
C ILE A 109 1.55 6.39 21.38
N GLU A 110 0.72 7.41 21.47
CA GLU A 110 -0.59 7.35 22.11
C GLU A 110 -1.50 6.30 21.46
N TRP A 111 -1.46 6.22 20.12
CA TRP A 111 -2.30 5.29 19.36
C TRP A 111 -1.64 3.92 19.14
N GLY A 112 -0.42 3.69 19.62
CA GLY A 112 0.30 2.43 19.39
C GLY A 112 0.72 2.22 17.94
N LEU A 113 0.97 3.34 17.21
CA LEU A 113 1.42 3.38 15.83
C LEU A 113 2.95 3.51 15.80
N ASP A 114 3.59 2.81 14.87
CA ASP A 114 4.99 3.02 14.54
C ASP A 114 5.11 4.19 13.55
N PRO A 115 5.75 5.31 13.93
CA PRO A 115 5.86 6.48 13.06
C PRO A 115 6.61 6.21 11.73
N ALA A 116 7.34 5.10 11.63
CA ALA A 116 8.00 4.63 10.42
C ALA A 116 7.09 3.78 9.52
N ARG A 117 5.82 3.55 9.90
CA ARG A 117 4.83 2.76 9.16
C ARG A 117 3.54 3.53 8.89
N LEU A 118 3.69 4.80 8.57
CA LEU A 118 2.60 5.69 8.21
C LEU A 118 2.53 5.88 6.71
N GLY A 119 1.44 5.44 6.09
CA GLY A 119 1.17 5.61 4.66
C GLY A 119 0.15 6.68 4.36
N MET A 120 0.04 7.01 3.08
CA MET A 120 -0.99 7.90 2.56
C MET A 120 -1.66 7.27 1.34
N LEU A 121 -2.97 7.05 1.43
CA LEU A 121 -3.81 6.50 0.39
C LEU A 121 -4.76 7.57 -0.10
N GLY A 122 -4.84 7.75 -1.40
CA GLY A 122 -5.74 8.77 -1.94
C GLY A 122 -6.34 8.41 -3.28
N PHE A 123 -7.55 8.89 -3.49
CA PHE A 123 -8.36 8.62 -4.68
C PHE A 123 -8.44 9.85 -5.58
N SER A 124 -8.25 9.71 -6.88
CA SER A 124 -8.45 10.81 -7.84
C SER A 124 -7.66 12.09 -7.43
N ALA A 125 -8.35 13.18 -7.10
CA ALA A 125 -7.75 14.38 -6.56
C ALA A 125 -7.07 14.15 -5.20
N GLY A 126 -7.62 13.29 -4.34
CA GLY A 126 -6.99 12.86 -3.09
C GLY A 126 -5.72 12.05 -3.33
N GLY A 127 -5.64 11.29 -4.44
CA GLY A 127 -4.42 10.63 -4.89
C GLY A 127 -3.35 11.63 -5.32
N HIS A 128 -3.73 12.69 -6.05
CA HIS A 128 -2.82 13.80 -6.33
C HIS A 128 -2.35 14.49 -5.04
N LEU A 129 -3.25 14.70 -4.07
CA LEU A 129 -2.90 15.26 -2.77
C LEU A 129 -1.88 14.38 -2.03
N ALA A 130 -2.07 13.06 -2.02
CA ALA A 130 -1.12 12.11 -1.42
C ALA A 130 0.28 12.22 -2.06
N LEU A 131 0.33 12.28 -3.40
CA LEU A 131 1.56 12.51 -4.14
C LEU A 131 2.17 13.89 -3.80
N ALA A 132 1.38 14.95 -3.80
CA ALA A 132 1.86 16.30 -3.49
C ALA A 132 2.40 16.39 -2.06
N THR A 133 1.75 15.77 -1.10
CA THR A 133 2.20 15.71 0.30
C THR A 133 3.60 15.08 0.42
N ALA A 134 3.86 14.02 -0.34
CA ALA A 134 5.12 13.29 -0.27
C ALA A 134 6.25 13.89 -1.12
N LEU A 135 5.92 14.42 -2.30
CA LEU A 135 6.89 14.78 -3.34
C LEU A 135 7.14 16.28 -3.46
N ALA A 136 6.16 17.12 -3.09
CA ALA A 136 6.37 18.56 -3.10
C ALA A 136 7.30 18.98 -1.96
N ASN A 137 8.07 20.05 -2.21
CA ASN A 137 8.88 20.65 -1.16
C ASN A 137 7.99 21.07 0.01
N ASP A 138 8.48 20.83 1.22
CA ASP A 138 7.83 21.28 2.44
C ASP A 138 7.76 22.82 2.45
N PRO A 139 6.57 23.44 2.44
CA PRO A 139 6.48 24.91 2.48
C PRO A 139 6.97 25.48 3.81
N LEU A 140 6.99 24.69 4.91
CA LEU A 140 7.57 25.11 6.18
C LEU A 140 9.11 25.13 6.13
N ALA A 141 9.73 24.45 5.17
CA ALA A 141 11.16 24.57 4.90
C ALA A 141 11.52 25.93 4.25
N ASN A 142 10.53 26.62 3.67
CA ASN A 142 10.71 27.95 3.08
C ASN A 142 10.21 29.04 4.03
N GLU A 143 11.05 30.03 4.32
CA GLU A 143 10.73 31.11 5.27
C GLU A 143 9.44 31.89 4.95
N SER A 144 9.04 31.94 3.68
CA SER A 144 7.84 32.66 3.21
C SER A 144 6.51 31.98 3.54
N ALA A 145 6.52 30.72 3.95
CA ALA A 145 5.32 29.93 4.23
C ALA A 145 5.21 29.52 5.71
N LYS A 146 6.07 30.08 6.56
CA LYS A 146 6.02 29.81 8.01
C LYS A 146 4.66 30.23 8.54
N CYS A 147 3.98 29.26 9.16
CA CYS A 147 2.86 29.56 10.06
C CYS A 147 3.29 30.65 11.03
N VAL A 148 2.41 31.59 11.32
CA VAL A 148 2.73 32.77 12.15
C VAL A 148 3.25 32.37 13.55
N THR A 149 2.96 31.16 14.00
CA THR A 149 3.50 30.54 15.21
C THR A 149 3.64 29.02 15.00
N PRO A 150 4.84 28.54 14.58
CA PRO A 150 5.11 27.10 14.49
C PRO A 150 4.93 26.43 15.87
N ASP A 151 4.26 25.32 15.90
CA ASP A 151 4.14 24.49 17.10
C ASP A 151 5.08 23.27 17.06
N VAL A 152 5.06 22.44 18.12
CA VAL A 152 5.92 21.24 18.23
C VAL A 152 5.64 20.21 17.14
N ILE A 153 4.45 20.23 16.55
CA ILE A 153 4.03 19.29 15.48
C ILE A 153 4.71 19.69 14.15
N ASP A 154 4.92 20.97 13.92
CA ASP A 154 5.54 21.47 12.69
C ASP A 154 7.02 21.07 12.54
N ALA A 155 7.67 20.67 13.65
CA ALA A 155 9.03 20.15 13.63
C ALA A 155 9.15 18.70 13.15
N LEU A 156 8.03 17.96 13.04
CA LEU A 156 8.02 16.57 12.60
C LEU A 156 8.11 16.47 11.07
N ASP A 157 8.64 15.33 10.59
CA ASP A 157 8.67 15.04 9.15
C ASP A 157 7.24 14.89 8.58
N CYS A 158 6.98 15.52 7.43
CA CYS A 158 5.70 15.51 6.74
C CYS A 158 5.59 14.45 5.64
N ARG A 159 6.63 13.64 5.40
CA ARG A 159 6.63 12.63 4.34
C ARG A 159 6.07 11.31 4.83
N PRO A 160 5.05 10.74 4.18
CA PRO A 160 4.60 9.39 4.48
C PRO A 160 5.68 8.35 4.11
N ASN A 161 5.62 7.17 4.74
CA ASN A 161 6.58 6.10 4.49
C ASN A 161 6.23 5.26 3.27
N PHE A 162 4.98 5.33 2.79
CA PHE A 162 4.53 4.71 1.54
C PHE A 162 3.32 5.45 0.97
N LEU A 163 3.07 5.25 -0.33
CA LEU A 163 1.97 5.89 -1.06
C LEU A 163 1.08 4.86 -1.75
N VAL A 164 -0.22 5.18 -1.81
CA VAL A 164 -1.22 4.39 -2.52
C VAL A 164 -2.12 5.32 -3.35
N PRO A 165 -1.65 5.83 -4.50
CA PRO A 165 -2.48 6.61 -5.41
C PRO A 165 -3.41 5.69 -6.22
N VAL A 166 -4.74 5.88 -6.06
CA VAL A 166 -5.79 5.12 -6.73
C VAL A 166 -6.45 6.03 -7.77
N TYR A 167 -6.42 5.65 -9.02
CA TYR A 167 -6.84 6.45 -10.20
C TYR A 167 -6.50 7.95 -10.07
N ALA A 168 -5.30 8.22 -9.59
CA ALA A 168 -4.85 9.56 -9.28
C ALA A 168 -4.52 10.37 -10.54
N VAL A 169 -4.71 11.70 -10.48
CA VAL A 169 -4.09 12.60 -11.44
C VAL A 169 -2.64 12.81 -11.02
N SER A 170 -1.68 12.34 -11.80
CA SER A 170 -0.25 12.55 -11.52
C SER A 170 0.30 13.82 -12.20
N ASN A 171 -0.32 14.23 -13.32
CA ASN A 171 0.17 15.35 -14.13
C ASN A 171 -0.98 16.03 -14.90
N GLY A 172 -1.44 17.17 -14.41
CA GLY A 172 -2.54 17.92 -15.02
C GLY A 172 -2.21 18.44 -16.41
N ALA A 173 -0.96 18.84 -16.67
CA ALA A 173 -0.53 19.32 -17.98
C ALA A 173 -0.61 18.21 -19.03
N ARG A 174 -0.14 16.99 -18.68
CA ARG A 174 -0.25 15.80 -19.56
C ARG A 174 -1.69 15.30 -19.70
N ARG A 175 -2.51 15.52 -18.69
CA ARG A 175 -3.95 15.25 -18.75
C ARG A 175 -4.68 16.22 -19.70
N GLY A 176 -4.12 17.42 -19.97
CA GLY A 176 -4.66 18.44 -20.84
C GLY A 176 -5.76 19.30 -20.23
N ARG A 177 -5.97 19.25 -18.92
CA ARG A 177 -6.91 20.13 -18.20
C ARG A 177 -6.53 20.32 -16.73
N LYS A 178 -6.87 21.47 -16.16
CA LYS A 178 -6.56 21.86 -14.78
C LYS A 178 -5.07 21.71 -14.43
N ALA A 179 -4.18 22.12 -15.34
CA ALA A 179 -2.74 21.96 -15.17
C ALA A 179 -2.20 22.72 -13.94
N ASP A 180 -2.79 23.85 -13.62
CA ASP A 180 -2.45 24.66 -12.45
C ASP A 180 -2.86 23.95 -11.15
N GLU A 181 -4.06 23.40 -11.11
CA GLU A 181 -4.61 22.68 -9.95
C GLU A 181 -3.87 21.34 -9.69
N TYR A 182 -3.49 20.63 -10.76
CA TYR A 182 -2.80 19.33 -10.68
C TYR A 182 -1.35 19.48 -11.16
N ARG A 183 -0.48 19.89 -10.24
CA ARG A 183 0.96 19.98 -10.52
C ARG A 183 1.53 18.65 -11.01
N PRO A 184 2.57 18.66 -11.86
CA PRO A 184 3.16 17.44 -12.41
C PRO A 184 4.00 16.68 -11.35
N MET A 185 3.38 15.80 -10.58
CA MET A 185 4.01 15.03 -9.49
C MET A 185 5.03 14.02 -9.99
N ASP A 186 4.82 13.44 -11.18
CA ASP A 186 5.78 12.57 -11.87
C ASP A 186 7.16 13.23 -12.06
N THR A 187 7.19 14.53 -12.26
CA THR A 187 8.45 15.28 -12.44
C THR A 187 9.17 15.60 -11.12
N LEU A 188 8.54 15.35 -9.98
CA LEU A 188 9.10 15.60 -8.64
C LEU A 188 9.62 14.32 -7.96
N VAL A 189 9.51 13.18 -8.64
CA VAL A 189 10.04 11.91 -8.13
C VAL A 189 11.57 11.97 -8.04
N THR A 190 12.10 11.53 -6.90
CA THR A 190 13.55 11.49 -6.61
C THR A 190 13.91 10.17 -5.92
N ALA A 191 15.19 9.88 -5.77
CA ALA A 191 15.68 8.70 -5.03
C ALA A 191 15.21 8.65 -3.55
N GLY A 192 14.70 9.76 -3.00
CA GLY A 192 14.12 9.81 -1.65
C GLY A 192 12.60 9.67 -1.62
N SER A 193 11.96 9.37 -2.74
CA SER A 193 10.50 9.18 -2.80
C SER A 193 10.07 7.88 -2.11
N PRO A 194 8.88 7.83 -1.49
CA PRO A 194 8.42 6.63 -0.82
C PRO A 194 8.08 5.48 -1.78
N PRO A 195 8.18 4.21 -1.34
CA PRO A 195 7.61 3.07 -2.05
C PRO A 195 6.13 3.31 -2.37
N THR A 196 5.71 2.94 -3.58
CA THR A 196 4.39 3.33 -4.10
C THR A 196 3.64 2.16 -4.72
N PHE A 197 2.38 1.97 -4.31
CA PHE A 197 1.44 1.00 -4.89
C PHE A 197 0.38 1.74 -5.68
N ILE A 198 0.38 1.59 -7.00
CA ILE A 198 -0.45 2.37 -7.93
C ILE A 198 -1.60 1.51 -8.46
N VAL A 199 -2.83 2.06 -8.43
CA VAL A 199 -4.04 1.41 -8.96
C VAL A 199 -4.73 2.30 -9.97
N HIS A 200 -5.16 1.73 -11.10
CA HIS A 200 -5.94 2.44 -12.11
C HIS A 200 -6.89 1.51 -12.87
N ASN A 201 -7.89 2.09 -13.54
CA ASN A 201 -8.78 1.38 -14.46
C ASN A 201 -8.50 1.82 -15.89
N HIS A 202 -8.40 0.87 -16.81
CA HIS A 202 -8.16 1.16 -18.25
C HIS A 202 -9.28 2.00 -18.86
N GLN A 203 -10.53 1.74 -18.47
CA GLN A 203 -11.72 2.40 -18.98
C GLN A 203 -12.12 3.66 -18.21
N ASP A 204 -11.24 4.17 -17.34
CA ASP A 204 -11.51 5.39 -16.58
C ASP A 204 -11.81 6.57 -17.51
N SER A 205 -13.08 7.02 -17.48
CA SER A 205 -13.59 8.08 -18.35
C SER A 205 -13.21 9.50 -17.89
N VAL A 206 -12.71 9.66 -16.65
CA VAL A 206 -12.39 10.94 -16.03
C VAL A 206 -10.89 11.20 -16.00
N VAL A 207 -10.11 10.22 -15.55
CA VAL A 207 -8.65 10.29 -15.45
C VAL A 207 -8.04 9.19 -16.31
N PRO A 208 -7.42 9.52 -17.44
CA PRO A 208 -6.85 8.50 -18.33
C PRO A 208 -5.77 7.66 -17.62
N ALA A 209 -5.75 6.36 -17.87
CA ALA A 209 -4.83 5.41 -17.22
C ALA A 209 -3.34 5.71 -17.48
N ASN A 210 -3.01 6.52 -18.49
CA ASN A 210 -1.64 6.98 -18.70
C ASN A 210 -1.10 7.86 -17.56
N GLN A 211 -1.97 8.42 -16.71
CA GLN A 211 -1.51 9.13 -15.51
C GLN A 211 -0.79 8.17 -14.54
N ALA A 212 -1.25 6.94 -14.43
CA ALA A 212 -0.60 5.91 -13.62
C ALA A 212 0.74 5.45 -14.23
N THR A 213 0.80 5.28 -15.55
CA THR A 213 2.04 4.87 -16.23
C THR A 213 3.10 5.95 -16.23
N LEU A 214 2.74 7.24 -16.31
CA LEU A 214 3.67 8.36 -16.16
C LEU A 214 4.33 8.36 -14.78
N LEU A 215 3.54 8.16 -13.73
CA LEU A 215 4.06 8.08 -12.37
C LEU A 215 4.97 6.86 -12.18
N TYR A 216 4.53 5.70 -12.69
CA TYR A 216 5.31 4.46 -12.57
C TYR A 216 6.65 4.57 -13.29
N ASP A 217 6.67 5.14 -14.50
CA ASP A 217 7.91 5.36 -15.26
C ASP A 217 8.90 6.26 -14.49
N ALA A 218 8.41 7.33 -13.89
CA ALA A 218 9.24 8.20 -13.07
C ALA A 218 9.81 7.49 -11.83
N LEU A 219 9.00 6.67 -11.16
CA LEU A 219 9.46 5.86 -10.00
C LEU A 219 10.49 4.81 -10.43
N LEU A 220 10.28 4.16 -11.58
CA LEU A 220 11.21 3.19 -12.13
C LEU A 220 12.57 3.83 -12.47
N GLN A 221 12.56 5.01 -13.09
CA GLN A 221 13.79 5.75 -13.42
C GLN A 221 14.55 6.21 -12.17
N ALA A 222 13.84 6.48 -11.06
CA ALA A 222 14.43 6.86 -9.79
C ALA A 222 14.83 5.66 -8.90
N ASP A 223 14.67 4.41 -9.38
CA ASP A 223 14.91 3.16 -8.63
C ASP A 223 14.08 3.05 -7.33
N ILE A 224 12.86 3.58 -7.37
CA ILE A 224 11.92 3.52 -6.23
C ILE A 224 11.07 2.25 -6.35
N PRO A 225 10.96 1.43 -5.28
CA PRO A 225 10.06 0.28 -5.26
C PRO A 225 8.62 0.68 -5.59
N ALA A 226 8.10 0.21 -6.70
CA ALA A 226 6.75 0.53 -7.14
C ALA A 226 6.05 -0.71 -7.72
N GLU A 227 4.73 -0.78 -7.48
CA GLU A 227 3.85 -1.80 -8.07
C GLU A 227 2.69 -1.09 -8.76
N LEU A 228 2.38 -1.45 -10.02
CA LEU A 228 1.32 -0.84 -10.83
C LEU A 228 0.30 -1.88 -11.27
N HIS A 229 -0.97 -1.62 -10.98
CA HIS A 229 -2.10 -2.43 -11.44
C HIS A 229 -3.04 -1.58 -12.28
N ILE A 230 -3.24 -1.97 -13.54
CA ILE A 230 -4.24 -1.37 -14.44
C ILE A 230 -5.25 -2.46 -14.80
N PHE A 231 -6.48 -2.32 -14.28
CA PHE A 231 -7.56 -3.26 -14.52
C PHE A 231 -8.32 -2.90 -15.79
N ASN A 232 -8.69 -3.91 -16.58
CA ASN A 232 -9.38 -3.67 -17.85
C ASN A 232 -10.76 -3.05 -17.68
N PHE A 233 -11.54 -3.53 -16.69
CA PHE A 233 -12.90 -3.07 -16.41
C PHE A 233 -12.96 -2.24 -15.15
N GLY A 234 -13.77 -1.20 -15.20
CA GLY A 234 -14.01 -0.27 -14.11
C GLY A 234 -13.90 1.17 -14.61
N ASP A 235 -14.77 2.03 -14.11
CA ASP A 235 -14.73 3.47 -14.39
C ASP A 235 -14.06 4.21 -13.21
N HIS A 236 -14.12 5.52 -13.22
CA HIS A 236 -13.60 6.39 -12.19
C HIS A 236 -14.45 6.37 -10.90
N GLY A 237 -13.83 6.55 -9.74
CA GLY A 237 -14.55 6.81 -8.49
C GLY A 237 -15.15 5.57 -7.82
N LEU A 238 -14.61 4.38 -8.06
CA LEU A 238 -15.18 3.12 -7.53
C LEU A 238 -14.79 2.82 -6.07
N GLY A 239 -13.88 3.58 -5.47
CA GLY A 239 -13.38 3.28 -4.11
C GLY A 239 -12.81 1.86 -4.02
N LEU A 240 -13.21 1.10 -3.00
CA LEU A 240 -12.83 -0.32 -2.85
C LEU A 240 -13.55 -1.25 -3.84
N ASN A 241 -14.58 -0.76 -4.52
CA ASN A 241 -15.43 -1.54 -5.42
C ASN A 241 -16.00 -2.83 -4.78
N ARG A 242 -16.28 -2.78 -3.47
CA ARG A 242 -16.87 -3.89 -2.71
C ARG A 242 -18.38 -3.67 -2.64
N GLY A 243 -19.15 -4.62 -3.16
CA GLY A 243 -20.61 -4.58 -3.08
C GLY A 243 -21.30 -3.96 -4.29
N SER A 244 -20.59 -3.65 -5.37
CA SER A 244 -21.28 -3.40 -6.64
C SER A 244 -21.82 -4.73 -7.17
N ASP A 245 -23.11 -4.75 -7.56
CA ASP A 245 -23.75 -5.90 -8.22
C ASP A 245 -23.13 -6.27 -9.57
N VAL A 246 -22.06 -5.59 -9.94
CA VAL A 246 -21.25 -5.89 -11.12
C VAL A 246 -20.28 -7.00 -10.75
N ALA A 247 -20.82 -8.22 -10.63
CA ALA A 247 -20.02 -9.44 -10.56
C ALA A 247 -19.01 -9.43 -11.73
N GLY A 248 -17.71 -9.40 -11.42
CA GLY A 248 -16.66 -9.48 -12.42
C GLY A 248 -15.91 -8.18 -12.74
N VAL A 249 -16.09 -7.10 -11.96
CA VAL A 249 -15.20 -5.94 -12.09
C VAL A 249 -13.82 -6.31 -11.57
N SER A 250 -12.85 -6.41 -12.48
CA SER A 250 -11.49 -6.88 -12.17
C SER A 250 -10.77 -6.04 -11.12
N SER A 251 -11.15 -4.77 -10.96
CA SER A 251 -10.57 -3.88 -9.96
C SER A 251 -10.98 -4.17 -8.51
N SER A 252 -11.99 -5.01 -8.26
CA SER A 252 -12.43 -5.31 -6.88
C SER A 252 -11.37 -5.97 -6.00
N ILE A 253 -10.34 -6.57 -6.61
CA ILE A 253 -9.24 -7.26 -5.90
C ILE A 253 -8.08 -6.34 -5.50
N TRP A 254 -8.08 -5.06 -5.91
CA TRP A 254 -6.92 -4.20 -5.66
C TRP A 254 -6.60 -4.05 -4.16
N GLY A 255 -7.62 -4.05 -3.32
CA GLY A 255 -7.42 -3.99 -1.87
C GLY A 255 -6.65 -5.19 -1.33
N ASP A 256 -6.95 -6.40 -1.79
CA ASP A 256 -6.24 -7.62 -1.36
C ASP A 256 -4.80 -7.62 -1.88
N LEU A 257 -4.56 -7.10 -3.09
CA LEU A 257 -3.22 -6.89 -3.65
C LEU A 257 -2.42 -5.88 -2.82
N LEU A 258 -3.06 -4.77 -2.40
CA LEU A 258 -2.44 -3.78 -1.51
C LEU A 258 -2.03 -4.42 -0.17
N ILE A 259 -2.92 -5.18 0.48
CA ILE A 259 -2.60 -5.84 1.74
C ILE A 259 -1.41 -6.81 1.58
N ALA A 260 -1.36 -7.56 0.49
CA ALA A 260 -0.24 -8.43 0.19
C ALA A 260 1.07 -7.64 -0.04
N TRP A 261 0.99 -6.50 -0.73
CA TRP A 261 2.11 -5.59 -0.94
C TRP A 261 2.61 -4.99 0.38
N MET A 262 1.72 -4.48 1.23
CA MET A 262 2.06 -3.91 2.53
C MET A 262 2.76 -4.93 3.43
N ARG A 263 2.35 -6.20 3.39
CA ARG A 263 3.03 -7.29 4.10
C ARG A 263 4.44 -7.52 3.58
N ARG A 264 4.63 -7.58 2.26
CA ARG A 264 5.96 -7.76 1.65
C ARG A 264 6.94 -6.65 2.01
N HIS A 265 6.44 -5.42 2.15
CA HIS A 265 7.23 -4.26 2.53
C HIS A 265 7.39 -4.10 4.06
N GLY A 266 6.80 -4.97 4.86
CA GLY A 266 6.95 -4.94 6.32
C GLY A 266 6.10 -3.87 7.02
N PHE A 267 5.15 -3.25 6.35
CA PHE A 267 4.30 -2.24 6.97
C PHE A 267 3.32 -2.82 8.00
N PHE A 268 3.05 -4.13 7.94
CA PHE A 268 2.26 -4.84 8.95
C PHE A 268 3.10 -5.46 10.08
N LEU A 269 4.42 -5.26 10.07
CA LEU A 269 5.28 -5.83 11.08
C LEU A 269 5.17 -5.05 12.39
N ASP A 270 4.43 -5.57 13.32
CA ASP A 270 4.69 -5.31 14.73
C ASP A 270 5.81 -6.26 15.20
N GLN A 271 7.05 -5.80 15.10
CA GLN A 271 8.21 -6.58 15.58
C GLN A 271 8.12 -6.88 17.08
N SER A 272 7.35 -6.09 17.84
CA SER A 272 7.15 -6.30 19.28
C SER A 272 6.18 -7.44 19.58
N ARG A 273 5.21 -7.70 18.66
CA ARG A 273 4.16 -8.71 18.86
C ARG A 273 4.44 -10.04 18.15
N HIS A 274 5.18 -10.04 17.03
CA HIS A 274 5.33 -11.21 16.17
C HIS A 274 6.76 -11.74 16.06
N GLY A 275 7.69 -11.16 16.78
CA GLY A 275 9.09 -11.56 16.77
C GLY A 275 9.86 -10.99 15.56
N LYS A 276 11.18 -11.10 15.61
CA LYS A 276 12.06 -10.70 14.53
C LYS A 276 12.06 -11.79 13.45
N ARG A 277 12.20 -11.40 12.19
CA ARG A 277 12.50 -12.34 11.11
C ARG A 277 13.72 -13.17 11.46
N CYS A 278 13.74 -14.43 11.06
CA CYS A 278 14.86 -15.34 11.27
C CYS A 278 15.44 -15.77 9.92
N ALA A 279 16.73 -16.05 9.92
CA ALA A 279 17.36 -16.71 8.80
C ALA A 279 16.88 -18.16 8.73
N VAL A 280 16.57 -18.62 7.50
CA VAL A 280 16.12 -19.98 7.23
C VAL A 280 16.87 -20.51 6.00
N GLN A 281 17.31 -21.76 6.08
CA GLN A 281 17.91 -22.47 4.97
C GLN A 281 17.35 -23.88 4.88
N GLY A 282 17.48 -24.50 3.72
CA GLY A 282 17.03 -25.89 3.56
C GLY A 282 17.14 -26.35 2.13
N GLN A 283 16.56 -27.53 1.88
CA GLN A 283 16.53 -28.18 0.58
C GLN A 283 15.14 -28.68 0.25
N VAL A 284 14.72 -28.49 -1.00
CA VAL A 284 13.43 -28.99 -1.51
C VAL A 284 13.70 -30.01 -2.60
N LEU A 285 13.20 -31.22 -2.37
CA LEU A 285 13.22 -32.34 -3.31
C LEU A 285 11.79 -32.70 -3.72
N VAL A 286 11.63 -33.23 -4.91
CA VAL A 286 10.38 -33.85 -5.39
C VAL A 286 10.72 -35.25 -5.90
N ASP A 287 10.16 -36.30 -5.29
CA ASP A 287 10.51 -37.73 -5.53
C ASP A 287 12.01 -38.02 -5.35
N GLY A 288 12.66 -37.32 -4.41
CA GLY A 288 14.10 -37.45 -4.16
C GLY A 288 14.99 -36.60 -5.06
N GLU A 289 14.45 -35.99 -6.10
CA GLU A 289 15.19 -35.17 -7.03
C GLU A 289 15.13 -33.66 -6.65
N PRO A 290 16.24 -32.93 -6.72
CA PRO A 290 16.26 -31.50 -6.43
C PRO A 290 15.32 -30.69 -7.32
N VAL A 291 14.62 -29.70 -6.75
CA VAL A 291 13.82 -28.76 -7.52
C VAL A 291 14.75 -27.82 -8.30
N GLY A 292 14.76 -27.97 -9.61
CA GLY A 292 15.66 -27.24 -10.50
C GLY A 292 15.24 -25.80 -10.79
N LEU A 293 13.92 -25.53 -10.83
CA LEU A 293 13.37 -24.19 -11.04
C LEU A 293 12.01 -24.09 -10.35
N GLY A 294 11.83 -23.04 -9.56
CA GLY A 294 10.59 -22.79 -8.87
C GLY A 294 10.66 -21.62 -7.90
N TRP A 295 9.54 -21.41 -7.22
CA TRP A 295 9.42 -20.46 -6.14
C TRP A 295 8.95 -21.15 -4.88
N LEU A 296 9.67 -20.96 -3.79
CA LEU A 296 9.28 -21.37 -2.47
C LEU A 296 8.74 -20.15 -1.73
N THR A 297 7.52 -20.25 -1.21
CA THR A 297 6.87 -19.18 -0.47
C THR A 297 6.43 -19.71 0.89
N LEU A 298 6.83 -19.04 1.97
CA LEU A 298 6.38 -19.26 3.33
C LEU A 298 5.32 -18.21 3.64
N VAL A 299 4.06 -18.63 3.75
CA VAL A 299 2.92 -17.77 4.05
C VAL A 299 2.57 -17.97 5.52
N PRO A 300 2.77 -16.97 6.39
CA PRO A 300 2.43 -17.12 7.80
C PRO A 300 0.95 -17.35 7.98
N GLU A 301 0.54 -18.28 8.87
CA GLU A 301 -0.87 -18.50 9.23
C GLU A 301 -1.43 -17.29 9.96
N ARG A 302 -0.59 -16.53 10.65
CA ARG A 302 -0.95 -15.22 11.20
C ARG A 302 -0.99 -14.20 10.08
N GLY A 303 -2.18 -13.68 9.81
CA GLY A 303 -2.44 -12.80 8.67
C GLY A 303 -1.72 -11.44 8.66
N ASP A 304 -1.06 -11.08 9.75
CA ASP A 304 -0.35 -9.82 9.97
C ASP A 304 1.18 -9.91 9.80
N SER A 305 1.71 -11.12 9.60
CA SER A 305 3.15 -11.33 9.41
C SER A 305 3.51 -11.38 7.92
N PRO A 306 4.71 -10.89 7.53
CA PRO A 306 5.12 -10.87 6.13
C PRO A 306 5.42 -12.27 5.65
N LEU A 307 5.04 -12.56 4.41
CA LEU A 307 5.52 -13.77 3.74
C LEU A 307 7.03 -13.69 3.46
N ALA A 308 7.66 -14.85 3.35
CA ALA A 308 9.02 -14.98 2.85
C ALA A 308 9.02 -15.78 1.54
N ARG A 309 9.84 -15.39 0.57
CA ARG A 309 9.88 -16.03 -0.74
C ARG A 309 11.29 -16.12 -1.27
N VAL A 310 11.61 -17.27 -1.88
CA VAL A 310 12.90 -17.50 -2.50
C VAL A 310 12.74 -18.23 -3.83
N ARG A 311 13.58 -17.87 -4.79
CA ARG A 311 13.68 -18.58 -6.07
C ARG A 311 14.62 -19.77 -5.94
N LEU A 312 14.15 -20.94 -6.34
CA LEU A 312 14.97 -22.13 -6.51
C LEU A 312 15.56 -22.16 -7.93
N ASN A 313 16.76 -22.66 -8.06
CA ASN A 313 17.41 -22.83 -9.35
C ASN A 313 18.15 -24.18 -9.43
N ALA A 314 18.43 -24.63 -10.67
CA ALA A 314 19.07 -25.92 -10.90
C ALA A 314 20.51 -25.99 -10.34
N ALA A 315 21.25 -24.90 -10.37
CA ALA A 315 22.60 -24.84 -9.85
C ALA A 315 22.69 -25.00 -8.34
N GLY A 316 21.62 -24.61 -7.61
CA GLY A 316 21.52 -24.73 -6.17
C GLY A 316 21.11 -26.12 -5.67
N GLY A 317 20.81 -27.08 -6.56
CA GLY A 317 20.39 -28.42 -6.15
C GLY A 317 19.16 -28.45 -5.23
N GLY A 318 18.19 -27.55 -5.47
CA GLY A 318 17.00 -27.39 -4.64
C GLY A 318 17.25 -26.73 -3.28
N ARG A 319 18.47 -26.28 -3.01
CA ARG A 319 18.82 -25.57 -1.77
C ARG A 319 18.40 -24.12 -1.83
N PHE A 320 18.04 -23.58 -0.67
CA PHE A 320 17.71 -22.18 -0.49
C PHE A 320 18.28 -21.62 0.80
N HIS A 321 18.42 -20.31 0.81
CA HIS A 321 18.80 -19.53 1.99
C HIS A 321 18.04 -18.21 1.97
N LEU A 322 17.42 -17.87 3.07
CA LEU A 322 16.83 -16.56 3.35
C LEU A 322 17.52 -16.01 4.60
N ASP A 323 18.11 -14.85 4.48
CA ASP A 323 18.74 -14.15 5.62
C ASP A 323 17.70 -13.55 6.58
N GLN A 324 18.16 -12.90 7.65
CA GLN A 324 17.28 -12.28 8.63
C GLN A 324 16.42 -11.13 8.07
N THR A 325 16.76 -10.57 6.91
CA THR A 325 15.99 -9.48 6.30
C THR A 325 14.86 -9.99 5.41
N GLN A 326 15.04 -11.14 4.81
CA GLN A 326 14.13 -11.75 3.84
C GLN A 326 13.39 -12.99 4.39
N GLY A 327 13.87 -13.56 5.47
CA GLY A 327 13.34 -14.76 6.09
C GLY A 327 11.96 -14.57 6.74
N PRO A 328 11.30 -15.66 7.13
CA PRO A 328 10.01 -15.62 7.82
C PRO A 328 10.16 -15.15 9.28
N VAL A 329 9.03 -14.85 9.91
CA VAL A 329 8.93 -14.75 11.37
C VAL A 329 8.73 -16.17 11.92
N PRO A 330 9.35 -16.58 13.05
CA PRO A 330 9.11 -17.90 13.63
C PRO A 330 7.64 -18.17 13.93
N GLY A 331 7.19 -19.40 13.76
CA GLY A 331 5.82 -19.86 14.01
C GLY A 331 5.20 -20.64 12.85
N PRO A 332 3.88 -20.89 12.89
CA PRO A 332 3.19 -21.68 11.88
C PRO A 332 3.06 -20.96 10.53
N HIS A 333 3.40 -21.68 9.47
CA HIS A 333 3.35 -21.20 8.08
C HIS A 333 2.71 -22.26 7.17
N ARG A 334 2.05 -21.76 6.11
CA ARG A 334 1.80 -22.56 4.92
C ARG A 334 2.97 -22.37 3.97
N LEU A 335 3.55 -23.46 3.58
CA LEU A 335 4.59 -23.46 2.58
C LEU A 335 3.97 -23.80 1.24
N ILE A 336 4.29 -23.00 0.25
CA ILE A 336 3.82 -23.18 -1.12
C ILE A 336 5.05 -23.27 -2.02
N LEU A 337 5.18 -24.40 -2.70
CA LEU A 337 6.18 -24.59 -3.76
C LEU A 337 5.47 -24.52 -5.12
N HIS A 338 5.86 -23.56 -5.92
CA HIS A 338 5.56 -23.55 -7.36
C HIS A 338 6.76 -24.09 -8.10
N LYS A 339 6.70 -25.37 -8.52
CA LYS A 339 7.70 -25.97 -9.37
C LYS A 339 7.39 -25.62 -10.82
N VAL A 340 8.33 -24.97 -11.49
CA VAL A 340 8.25 -24.72 -12.94
C VAL A 340 9.05 -25.83 -13.64
N SER A 341 8.40 -26.60 -14.49
CA SER A 341 9.11 -27.54 -15.35
C SER A 341 9.77 -26.77 -16.49
N ARG A 342 11.06 -26.97 -16.69
CA ARG A 342 11.68 -26.54 -17.96
C ARG A 342 11.07 -27.35 -19.08
N ALA A 343 10.68 -26.72 -20.17
CA ALA A 343 10.63 -27.37 -21.45
C ALA A 343 12.06 -27.87 -21.74
N SER A 344 12.33 -29.11 -21.41
CA SER A 344 13.50 -29.80 -21.91
C SER A 344 13.10 -30.27 -23.30
N ASP A 345 13.84 -29.81 -24.28
CA ASP A 345 13.84 -30.21 -25.67
C ASP A 345 12.72 -29.60 -26.54
N ARG A 346 13.16 -28.76 -27.45
CA ARG A 346 12.38 -28.50 -28.67
C ARG A 346 12.11 -29.85 -29.30
N ASP A 347 10.84 -30.22 -29.40
CA ASP A 347 10.51 -31.28 -30.35
C ASP A 347 10.89 -30.80 -31.77
N VAL A 348 11.07 -31.73 -32.67
CA VAL A 348 11.48 -31.49 -34.09
C VAL A 348 10.49 -30.56 -34.82
N SER A 349 9.32 -30.21 -34.23
CA SER A 349 8.30 -29.31 -34.76
C SER A 349 8.47 -27.85 -34.28
N GLY A 350 9.35 -27.59 -33.33
CA GLY A 350 9.58 -26.26 -32.75
C GLY A 350 8.51 -25.83 -31.75
N SER A 351 7.59 -26.71 -31.38
CA SER A 351 6.59 -26.46 -30.35
C SER A 351 7.21 -26.63 -28.96
N TYR A 352 6.89 -25.72 -28.04
CA TYR A 352 7.23 -25.85 -26.63
C TYR A 352 6.16 -26.74 -25.98
N SER A 353 6.49 -27.97 -25.59
CA SER A 353 5.66 -28.68 -24.63
C SER A 353 5.92 -28.10 -23.25
N MET A 354 5.02 -27.29 -22.74
CA MET A 354 5.05 -26.91 -21.32
C MET A 354 4.60 -28.14 -20.52
N GLU A 355 5.55 -28.83 -19.86
CA GLU A 355 5.17 -29.65 -18.73
C GLU A 355 4.37 -28.78 -17.75
N ARG A 356 3.24 -29.27 -17.29
CA ARG A 356 2.38 -28.53 -16.38
C ARG A 356 3.15 -28.13 -15.13
N ALA A 357 3.12 -26.86 -14.78
CA ALA A 357 3.65 -26.41 -13.50
C ALA A 357 2.91 -27.13 -12.37
N LEU A 358 3.61 -27.48 -11.31
CA LEU A 358 3.03 -28.15 -10.14
C LEU A 358 3.09 -27.21 -8.93
N MET A 359 2.00 -27.13 -8.23
CA MET A 359 1.90 -26.46 -6.94
C MET A 359 1.79 -27.50 -5.82
N PHE A 360 2.60 -27.34 -4.80
CA PHE A 360 2.53 -28.13 -3.57
C PHE A 360 2.26 -27.17 -2.40
N GLU A 361 1.44 -27.61 -1.47
CA GLU A 361 1.14 -26.87 -0.25
C GLU A 361 1.28 -27.76 0.97
N ARG A 362 1.87 -27.25 2.06
CA ARG A 362 2.03 -27.96 3.33
C ARG A 362 2.12 -27.01 4.51
N SER A 363 1.51 -27.37 5.64
CA SER A 363 1.73 -26.67 6.91
C SER A 363 3.09 -27.02 7.50
N VAL A 364 3.78 -26.01 8.02
CA VAL A 364 5.10 -26.14 8.64
C VAL A 364 5.25 -25.21 9.82
N GLU A 365 6.04 -25.63 10.79
CA GLU A 365 6.49 -24.77 11.89
C GLU A 365 7.89 -24.23 11.55
N VAL A 366 8.04 -22.92 11.52
CA VAL A 366 9.32 -22.27 11.32
C VAL A 366 9.96 -22.02 12.68
N VAL A 367 11.10 -22.67 12.92
CA VAL A 367 11.90 -22.50 14.12
C VAL A 367 13.24 -21.83 13.74
N SER A 368 13.61 -20.78 14.48
CA SER A 368 14.85 -20.04 14.21
C SER A 368 16.07 -20.96 14.37
N GLY A 369 16.89 -21.03 13.30
CA GLY A 369 18.10 -21.84 13.30
C GLY A 369 17.92 -23.30 12.88
N GLU A 370 16.70 -23.77 12.69
CA GLU A 370 16.42 -25.11 12.19
C GLU A 370 16.31 -25.14 10.65
N PRO A 371 16.88 -26.14 9.98
CA PRO A 371 16.74 -26.27 8.54
C PRO A 371 15.31 -26.72 8.17
N LEU A 372 14.84 -26.26 7.01
CA LEU A 372 13.58 -26.67 6.42
C LEU A 372 13.87 -27.57 5.19
N ASP A 373 14.03 -28.86 5.44
CA ASP A 373 14.29 -29.84 4.39
C ASP A 373 13.02 -30.62 4.02
N TRP A 374 12.74 -30.70 2.73
CA TRP A 374 11.56 -31.38 2.24
C TRP A 374 11.82 -32.29 1.07
N ASN A 375 11.18 -33.46 1.15
CA ASN A 375 11.02 -34.38 0.05
C ASN A 375 9.54 -34.59 -0.22
N LEU A 376 9.01 -33.91 -1.23
CA LEU A 376 7.61 -33.96 -1.65
C LEU A 376 7.42 -35.10 -2.67
N LYS A 377 6.23 -35.70 -2.68
CA LYS A 377 5.87 -36.65 -3.73
C LYS A 377 5.17 -35.92 -4.87
N ARG A 378 5.51 -36.25 -6.10
CA ARG A 378 4.87 -35.65 -7.30
C ARG A 378 3.37 -35.87 -7.32
N SER A 379 2.88 -36.98 -6.74
CA SER A 379 1.45 -37.26 -6.57
C SER A 379 0.71 -36.24 -5.72
N ASP A 380 1.39 -35.51 -4.85
CA ASP A 380 0.80 -34.53 -3.94
C ASP A 380 0.74 -33.13 -4.58
N GLY A 381 1.30 -32.98 -5.78
CA GLY A 381 1.29 -31.75 -6.54
C GLY A 381 0.00 -31.58 -7.34
N VAL A 382 -0.55 -30.36 -7.31
CA VAL A 382 -1.69 -29.97 -8.15
C VAL A 382 -1.13 -29.27 -9.40
N ALA A 383 -1.60 -29.73 -10.57
CA ALA A 383 -1.24 -29.06 -11.85
C ALA A 383 -1.95 -27.69 -11.94
N ILE A 384 -1.19 -26.65 -12.28
CA ILE A 384 -1.67 -25.27 -12.42
C ILE A 384 -1.39 -24.73 -13.82
#